data_75d50f47ce056075042626d018068700
#
_entry.id   75d50f47ce056075042626d018068700
#
_cell.length_a   1.000
_cell.length_b   1.000
_cell.length_c   1.000
_cell.angle_alpha   90.00
_cell.angle_beta   90.00
_cell.angle_gamma   90.00
#
_symmetry.space_group_name_H-M   'P 1'
#
loop_
_entity.id
_entity.type
_entity.pdbx_description
1 polymer ?
#
loop_
_entity_poly.entity_id
_entity_poly.type
_entity_poly.pdbx_seq_one_letter_code
_entity_poly.pdbx_strand_id
1 'polypeptide(L)'
;MNPATLTALPTSDTTLRTLFSIGFLARFSYALARNPVLPLFAAALGAGPEGIGLAVGISTVTGILFKMPSGALSDVIGRRRTMLAGLVVFGLMPFAYLFITHYAALVAVRFLHGLATAIYGPVAMAVVADIAGARKGEMLSWFSSVGIAGTLLGAPIGGYLLFLLGGEQAGLNSYRTVFLCSALTGAAALTLGLFTLRNGDKPAEGKNLAQRIHLFTQGIREVVADRRVLMTSSMEGIQNMSMGALEAFLPVYAVSMAGLNVFQAGLIWGVQIVVTFIAKPLMGRISDRWGRRPLIVAGMLLCAVPFALVPHLTDFVVLMLVGMVFGLGEAFVTSSSAALVADFCKARHYGAAMGTFGTIFDVGHAAGPIVTGLLVASLGYGAAFAIVSTLLCASIPLFLYTVREEPQTANL
;
A
#
# COMPACT_ATOMS: atom_id res chain seq x y z
N MET A 1 -17.83 -30.92 -43.55
CA MET A 1 -17.82 -30.85 -42.07
C MET A 1 -16.54 -31.52 -41.58
N ASN A 2 -15.58 -30.74 -41.17
CA ASN A 2 -14.25 -31.22 -40.75
C ASN A 2 -14.16 -31.13 -39.19
N PRO A 3 -14.01 -32.26 -38.47
CA PRO A 3 -14.02 -32.26 -37.02
C PRO A 3 -12.62 -32.10 -36.45
N ALA A 4 -11.82 -31.16 -36.94
CA ALA A 4 -10.46 -30.96 -36.49
C ALA A 4 -10.15 -29.49 -36.24
N THR A 5 -10.73 -28.89 -35.21
CA THR A 5 -10.18 -27.69 -34.53
C THR A 5 -10.84 -27.44 -33.18
N LEU A 6 -10.81 -28.45 -32.32
CA LEU A 6 -11.00 -28.26 -30.87
C LEU A 6 -9.67 -28.50 -30.17
N THR A 7 -8.63 -27.76 -30.53
CA THR A 7 -7.51 -27.53 -29.63
C THR A 7 -8.01 -26.53 -28.60
N ALA A 8 -8.49 -27.07 -27.47
CA ALA A 8 -8.85 -26.34 -26.30
C ALA A 8 -7.68 -25.39 -25.92
N LEU A 9 -7.89 -24.09 -26.08
CA LEU A 9 -7.09 -23.08 -25.41
C LEU A 9 -7.06 -23.47 -23.92
N PRO A 10 -5.89 -23.53 -23.26
CA PRO A 10 -5.84 -23.74 -21.83
C PRO A 10 -6.69 -22.65 -21.20
N THR A 11 -7.72 -23.09 -20.53
CA THR A 11 -8.85 -22.31 -20.04
C THR A 11 -8.37 -21.04 -19.35
N SER A 12 -8.95 -19.90 -19.65
CA SER A 12 -8.75 -18.59 -19.01
C SER A 12 -8.69 -18.67 -17.49
N ASP A 13 -9.41 -19.61 -16.90
CA ASP A 13 -9.46 -19.86 -15.47
C ASP A 13 -8.15 -20.40 -14.87
N THR A 14 -7.43 -21.28 -15.55
CA THR A 14 -6.13 -21.78 -15.06
C THR A 14 -5.09 -20.67 -15.05
N THR A 15 -5.05 -19.85 -16.07
CA THR A 15 -4.15 -18.69 -16.15
C THR A 15 -4.47 -17.65 -15.07
N LEU A 16 -5.75 -17.37 -14.83
CA LEU A 16 -6.19 -16.46 -13.77
C LEU A 16 -5.82 -16.98 -12.38
N ARG A 17 -6.05 -18.26 -12.09
CA ARG A 17 -5.65 -18.89 -10.82
C ARG A 17 -4.14 -18.77 -10.58
N THR A 18 -3.34 -18.98 -11.61
CA THR A 18 -1.89 -18.84 -11.52
C THR A 18 -1.47 -17.38 -11.28
N LEU A 19 -2.11 -16.41 -11.98
CA LEU A 19 -1.87 -15.00 -11.72
C LEU A 19 -2.23 -14.60 -10.28
N PHE A 20 -3.32 -15.16 -9.73
CA PHE A 20 -3.69 -14.95 -8.33
C PHE A 20 -2.65 -15.54 -7.36
N SER A 21 -2.15 -16.74 -7.65
CA SER A 21 -1.08 -17.36 -6.85
C SER A 21 0.21 -16.54 -6.90
N ILE A 22 0.62 -16.05 -8.06
CA ILE A 22 1.76 -15.13 -8.21
C ILE A 22 1.53 -13.85 -7.43
N GLY A 23 0.34 -13.25 -7.55
CA GLY A 23 -0.05 -12.05 -6.80
C GLY A 23 0.02 -12.23 -5.28
N PHE A 24 -0.49 -13.35 -4.80
CA PHE A 24 -0.41 -13.72 -3.38
C PHE A 24 1.05 -13.84 -2.92
N LEU A 25 1.83 -14.68 -3.60
CA LEU A 25 3.23 -14.94 -3.22
C LEU A 25 4.09 -13.66 -3.25
N ALA A 26 3.93 -12.82 -4.27
CA ALA A 26 4.65 -11.56 -4.39
C ALA A 26 4.28 -10.59 -3.24
N ARG A 27 2.99 -10.45 -2.92
CA ARG A 27 2.52 -9.60 -1.82
C ARG A 27 2.88 -10.16 -0.46
N PHE A 28 2.79 -11.47 -0.27
CA PHE A 28 3.18 -12.13 0.95
C PHE A 28 4.69 -11.98 1.21
N SER A 29 5.53 -12.24 0.20
CA SER A 29 6.99 -12.01 0.27
C SER A 29 7.31 -10.58 0.71
N TYR A 30 6.69 -9.59 0.08
CA TYR A 30 6.93 -8.19 0.39
C TYR A 30 6.50 -7.83 1.82
N ALA A 31 5.32 -8.29 2.24
CA ALA A 31 4.78 -8.01 3.56
C ALA A 31 5.55 -8.70 4.68
N LEU A 32 6.03 -9.94 4.45
CA LEU A 32 6.88 -10.69 5.37
C LEU A 32 8.14 -9.91 5.75
N ALA A 33 8.75 -9.23 4.77
CA ALA A 33 9.96 -8.45 4.96
C ALA A 33 9.70 -7.01 5.43
N ARG A 34 8.44 -6.53 5.41
CA ARG A 34 8.14 -5.11 5.60
C ARG A 34 7.81 -4.78 7.07
N ASN A 35 6.71 -5.27 7.58
CA ASN A 35 6.26 -4.89 8.92
C ASN A 35 5.96 -6.15 9.77
N PRO A 36 6.49 -6.26 11.00
CA PRO A 36 7.31 -5.30 11.77
C PRO A 36 8.83 -5.39 11.49
N VAL A 37 9.26 -6.26 10.61
CA VAL A 37 10.67 -6.69 10.43
C VAL A 37 11.58 -5.55 10.00
N LEU A 38 11.18 -4.76 8.99
CA LEU A 38 12.02 -3.71 8.40
C LEU A 38 12.35 -2.55 9.35
N PRO A 39 11.38 -1.92 10.04
CA PRO A 39 11.71 -0.84 10.98
C PRO A 39 12.63 -1.31 12.10
N LEU A 40 12.39 -2.50 12.63
CA LEU A 40 13.22 -3.11 13.68
C LEU A 40 14.63 -3.47 13.15
N PHE A 41 14.74 -3.94 11.92
CA PHE A 41 16.04 -4.19 11.29
C PHE A 41 16.84 -2.89 11.08
N ALA A 42 16.17 -1.81 10.64
CA ALA A 42 16.81 -0.50 10.54
C ALA A 42 17.35 -0.03 11.90
N ALA A 43 16.55 -0.17 12.96
CA ALA A 43 16.98 0.12 14.33
C ALA A 43 18.16 -0.76 14.77
N ALA A 44 18.14 -2.07 14.46
CA ALA A 44 19.23 -3.01 14.76
C ALA A 44 20.53 -2.70 13.99
N LEU A 45 20.45 -2.00 12.85
CA LEU A 45 21.61 -1.47 12.12
C LEU A 45 22.10 -0.13 12.69
N GLY A 46 21.54 0.36 13.78
CA GLY A 46 21.91 1.63 14.43
C GLY A 46 21.29 2.87 13.76
N ALA A 47 20.24 2.72 12.96
CA ALA A 47 19.54 3.86 12.40
C ALA A 47 18.76 4.61 13.49
N GLY A 48 18.91 5.94 13.54
CA GLY A 48 18.04 6.81 14.31
C GLY A 48 16.62 6.87 13.73
N PRO A 49 15.68 7.54 14.40
CA PRO A 49 14.29 7.64 13.94
C PRO A 49 14.15 8.19 12.52
N GLU A 50 14.97 9.21 12.15
CA GLU A 50 15.02 9.76 10.79
C GLU A 50 15.42 8.71 9.76
N GLY A 51 16.37 7.86 10.13
CA GLY A 51 16.84 6.77 9.30
C GLY A 51 15.81 5.67 9.13
N ILE A 52 15.11 5.29 10.18
CA ILE A 52 14.02 4.32 10.14
C ILE A 52 12.90 4.85 9.23
N GLY A 53 12.51 6.12 9.42
CA GLY A 53 11.50 6.76 8.59
C GLY A 53 11.87 6.77 7.10
N LEU A 54 13.11 7.10 6.79
CA LEU A 54 13.61 7.07 5.41
C LEU A 54 13.61 5.65 4.83
N ALA A 55 14.10 4.66 5.56
CA ALA A 55 14.14 3.26 5.10
C ALA A 55 12.74 2.71 4.79
N VAL A 56 11.72 3.08 5.57
CA VAL A 56 10.33 2.68 5.33
C VAL A 56 9.73 3.46 4.16
N GLY A 57 9.87 4.79 4.12
CA GLY A 57 9.22 5.67 3.14
C GLY A 57 9.81 5.58 1.73
N ILE A 58 11.12 5.35 1.58
CA ILE A 58 11.83 5.45 0.30
C ILE A 58 11.29 4.52 -0.78
N SER A 59 10.81 3.33 -0.42
CA SER A 59 10.21 2.40 -1.38
C SER A 59 8.88 2.91 -1.96
N THR A 60 8.13 3.70 -1.20
CA THR A 60 6.89 4.33 -1.69
C THR A 60 7.23 5.51 -2.59
N VAL A 61 8.30 6.27 -2.29
CA VAL A 61 8.85 7.30 -3.21
C VAL A 61 9.19 6.68 -4.57
N THR A 62 9.85 5.52 -4.58
CA THR A 62 10.10 4.77 -5.84
C THR A 62 8.78 4.42 -6.54
N GLY A 63 7.76 4.02 -5.77
CA GLY A 63 6.41 3.77 -6.29
C GLY A 63 5.83 4.99 -7.03
N ILE A 64 5.88 6.17 -6.40
CA ILE A 64 5.37 7.42 -6.98
C ILE A 64 6.07 7.72 -8.31
N LEU A 65 7.39 7.59 -8.35
CA LEU A 65 8.20 7.93 -9.53
C LEU A 65 8.00 6.94 -10.69
N PHE A 66 7.85 5.65 -10.41
CA PHE A 66 7.94 4.61 -11.43
C PHE A 66 6.64 3.86 -11.76
N LYS A 67 5.56 3.97 -10.96
CA LYS A 67 4.28 3.28 -11.25
C LYS A 67 3.71 3.67 -12.62
N MET A 68 3.65 4.96 -12.91
CA MET A 68 3.13 5.45 -14.17
C MET A 68 4.04 5.13 -15.38
N PRO A 69 5.36 5.41 -15.34
CA PRO A 69 6.25 5.00 -16.42
C PRO A 69 6.21 3.50 -16.70
N SER A 70 6.13 2.66 -15.67
CA SER A 70 6.06 1.20 -15.81
C SER A 70 4.78 0.73 -16.49
N GLY A 71 3.64 1.32 -16.13
CA GLY A 71 2.36 1.05 -16.81
C GLY A 71 2.41 1.41 -18.28
N ALA A 72 2.89 2.61 -18.61
CA ALA A 72 3.03 3.07 -20.00
C ALA A 72 4.06 2.23 -20.80
N LEU A 73 5.17 1.87 -20.17
CA LEU A 73 6.20 1.02 -20.78
C LEU A 73 5.68 -0.38 -21.09
N SER A 74 4.81 -0.93 -20.24
CA SER A 74 4.21 -2.25 -20.45
C SER A 74 3.39 -2.36 -21.74
N ASP A 75 2.80 -1.24 -22.17
CA ASP A 75 2.05 -1.18 -23.42
C ASP A 75 2.95 -1.12 -24.67
N VAL A 76 4.23 -0.74 -24.51
CA VAL A 76 5.22 -0.63 -25.60
C VAL A 76 6.06 -1.89 -25.74
N ILE A 77 6.67 -2.35 -24.63
CA ILE A 77 7.58 -3.51 -24.64
C ILE A 77 6.88 -4.84 -24.40
N GLY A 78 5.60 -4.78 -24.06
CA GLY A 78 4.76 -5.95 -23.75
C GLY A 78 4.52 -6.13 -22.25
N ARG A 79 3.28 -6.47 -21.89
CA ARG A 79 2.83 -6.61 -20.52
C ARG A 79 3.56 -7.73 -19.78
N ARG A 80 3.79 -8.85 -20.47
CA ARG A 80 4.49 -10.00 -19.91
C ARG A 80 5.93 -9.66 -19.51
N ARG A 81 6.71 -9.04 -20.42
CA ARG A 81 8.10 -8.69 -20.15
C ARG A 81 8.20 -7.72 -18.97
N THR A 82 7.33 -6.72 -18.94
CA THR A 82 7.29 -5.75 -17.85
C THR A 82 6.89 -6.39 -16.52
N MET A 83 5.90 -7.28 -16.52
CA MET A 83 5.48 -8.01 -15.32
C MET A 83 6.59 -8.92 -14.80
N LEU A 84 7.29 -9.65 -15.68
CA LEU A 84 8.44 -10.47 -15.31
C LEU A 84 9.58 -9.63 -14.75
N ALA A 85 9.86 -8.44 -15.31
CA ALA A 85 10.84 -7.52 -14.74
C ALA A 85 10.49 -7.12 -13.29
N GLY A 86 9.22 -6.83 -13.00
CA GLY A 86 8.74 -6.61 -11.62
C GLY A 86 8.92 -7.83 -10.72
N LEU A 87 8.62 -9.04 -11.23
CA LEU A 87 8.82 -10.29 -10.49
C LEU A 87 10.31 -10.60 -10.24
N VAL A 88 11.19 -10.26 -11.17
CA VAL A 88 12.64 -10.36 -10.95
C VAL A 88 13.08 -9.51 -9.76
N VAL A 89 12.56 -8.29 -9.64
CA VAL A 89 12.84 -7.44 -8.47
C VAL A 89 12.25 -8.07 -7.19
N PHE A 90 11.01 -8.58 -7.21
CA PHE A 90 10.43 -9.29 -6.07
C PHE A 90 11.23 -10.54 -5.66
N GLY A 91 11.76 -11.28 -6.62
CA GLY A 91 12.50 -12.52 -6.37
C GLY A 91 13.94 -12.30 -5.93
N LEU A 92 14.61 -11.25 -6.42
CA LEU A 92 16.04 -11.05 -6.19
C LEU A 92 16.34 -10.03 -5.08
N MET A 93 15.56 -8.95 -4.96
CA MET A 93 15.86 -7.90 -3.98
C MET A 93 15.83 -8.37 -2.52
N PRO A 94 14.93 -9.28 -2.09
CA PRO A 94 14.99 -9.79 -0.73
C PRO A 94 16.30 -10.51 -0.38
N PHE A 95 17.01 -11.11 -1.33
CA PHE A 95 18.35 -11.66 -1.10
C PHE A 95 19.39 -10.60 -0.77
N ALA A 96 19.24 -9.39 -1.31
CA ALA A 96 20.17 -8.30 -1.02
C ALA A 96 20.19 -7.92 0.47
N TYR A 97 19.05 -8.08 1.19
CA TYR A 97 19.00 -7.80 2.64
C TYR A 97 19.93 -8.71 3.46
N LEU A 98 20.28 -9.89 2.97
CA LEU A 98 21.17 -10.82 3.66
C LEU A 98 22.61 -10.27 3.81
N PHE A 99 23.00 -9.37 2.91
CA PHE A 99 24.33 -8.80 2.85
C PHE A 99 24.43 -7.40 3.45
N ILE A 100 23.32 -6.85 3.93
CA ILE A 100 23.29 -5.51 4.53
C ILE A 100 23.96 -5.55 5.91
N THR A 101 24.93 -4.68 6.10
CA THR A 101 25.68 -4.49 7.34
C THR A 101 25.59 -3.07 7.88
N HIS A 102 25.11 -2.12 7.08
CA HIS A 102 24.99 -0.71 7.47
C HIS A 102 23.75 -0.07 6.84
N TYR A 103 23.26 0.96 7.50
CA TYR A 103 22.00 1.63 7.19
C TYR A 103 21.92 2.19 5.76
N ALA A 104 23.01 2.80 5.22
CA ALA A 104 22.96 3.38 3.88
C ALA A 104 22.69 2.33 2.79
N ALA A 105 23.23 1.10 2.95
CA ALA A 105 22.93 -0.01 2.05
C ALA A 105 21.46 -0.44 2.14
N LEU A 106 20.84 -0.38 3.35
CA LEU A 106 19.43 -0.66 3.54
C LEU A 106 18.58 0.32 2.72
N VAL A 107 18.85 1.62 2.79
CA VAL A 107 18.10 2.64 2.03
C VAL A 107 18.20 2.40 0.52
N ALA A 108 19.40 2.09 0.02
CA ALA A 108 19.62 1.81 -1.40
C ALA A 108 18.83 0.56 -1.86
N VAL A 109 18.89 -0.53 -1.09
CA VAL A 109 18.14 -1.77 -1.39
C VAL A 109 16.63 -1.50 -1.31
N ARG A 110 16.17 -0.71 -0.35
CA ARG A 110 14.75 -0.32 -0.23
C ARG A 110 14.26 0.49 -1.42
N PHE A 111 15.08 1.44 -1.91
CA PHE A 111 14.76 2.19 -3.13
C PHE A 111 14.57 1.23 -4.31
N LEU A 112 15.51 0.32 -4.53
CA LEU A 112 15.43 -0.66 -5.62
C LEU A 112 14.27 -1.65 -5.42
N HIS A 113 14.04 -2.13 -4.19
CA HIS A 113 12.92 -3.03 -3.90
C HIS A 113 11.55 -2.37 -4.13
N GLY A 114 11.45 -1.04 -3.99
CA GLY A 114 10.25 -0.29 -4.35
C GLY A 114 9.84 -0.45 -5.82
N LEU A 115 10.79 -0.68 -6.74
CA LEU A 115 10.52 -0.97 -8.15
C LEU A 115 9.67 -2.23 -8.33
N ALA A 116 9.76 -3.21 -7.43
CA ALA A 116 8.95 -4.42 -7.49
C ALA A 116 7.46 -4.09 -7.53
N THR A 117 6.98 -3.29 -6.58
CA THR A 117 5.56 -2.89 -6.51
C THR A 117 5.19 -1.88 -7.58
N ALA A 118 6.12 -0.97 -7.93
CA ALA A 118 5.92 0.04 -8.96
C ALA A 118 5.72 -0.56 -10.35
N ILE A 119 6.47 -1.62 -10.67
CA ILE A 119 6.41 -2.27 -11.98
C ILE A 119 5.30 -3.34 -12.01
N TYR A 120 5.31 -4.24 -11.02
CA TYR A 120 4.39 -5.39 -11.02
C TYR A 120 2.93 -4.98 -10.87
N GLY A 121 2.61 -4.09 -9.92
CA GLY A 121 1.23 -3.77 -9.54
C GLY A 121 0.34 -3.35 -10.70
N PRO A 122 0.63 -2.22 -11.38
CA PRO A 122 -0.21 -1.74 -12.49
C PRO A 122 -0.24 -2.71 -13.68
N VAL A 123 0.88 -3.38 -13.96
CA VAL A 123 0.97 -4.30 -15.10
C VAL A 123 0.18 -5.59 -14.85
N ALA A 124 0.26 -6.16 -13.65
CA ALA A 124 -0.51 -7.34 -13.27
C ALA A 124 -2.03 -7.08 -13.32
N MET A 125 -2.48 -5.92 -12.82
CA MET A 125 -3.87 -5.48 -12.93
C MET A 125 -4.32 -5.40 -14.40
N ALA A 126 -3.47 -4.86 -15.28
CA ALA A 126 -3.76 -4.76 -16.69
C ALA A 126 -3.85 -6.14 -17.36
N VAL A 127 -2.93 -7.07 -17.02
CA VAL A 127 -2.96 -8.46 -17.54
C VAL A 127 -4.24 -9.19 -17.09
N VAL A 128 -4.60 -9.08 -15.82
CA VAL A 128 -5.85 -9.66 -15.30
C VAL A 128 -7.07 -9.10 -16.03
N ALA A 129 -7.10 -7.78 -16.25
CA ALA A 129 -8.18 -7.11 -16.95
C ALA A 129 -8.33 -7.59 -18.40
N ASP A 130 -7.20 -7.83 -19.11
CA ASP A 130 -7.21 -8.30 -20.48
C ASP A 130 -7.71 -9.75 -20.61
N ILE A 131 -7.28 -10.63 -19.68
CA ILE A 131 -7.67 -12.03 -19.68
C ILE A 131 -9.12 -12.21 -19.26
N ALA A 132 -9.60 -11.40 -18.33
CA ALA A 132 -10.94 -11.51 -17.73
C ALA A 132 -12.08 -11.08 -18.69
N GLY A 133 -11.81 -10.28 -19.72
CA GLY A 133 -12.81 -9.85 -20.70
C GLY A 133 -14.06 -9.24 -20.06
N ALA A 134 -15.23 -9.87 -20.25
CA ALA A 134 -16.50 -9.40 -19.70
C ALA A 134 -16.56 -9.45 -18.16
N ARG A 135 -15.80 -10.33 -17.50
CA ARG A 135 -15.72 -10.46 -16.03
C ARG A 135 -14.64 -9.60 -15.39
N LYS A 136 -14.18 -8.56 -16.07
CA LYS A 136 -13.06 -7.71 -15.67
C LYS A 136 -13.19 -7.17 -14.25
N GLY A 137 -14.32 -6.61 -13.86
CA GLY A 137 -14.55 -6.04 -12.53
C GLY A 137 -14.42 -7.09 -11.43
N GLU A 138 -15.05 -8.25 -11.62
CA GLU A 138 -15.01 -9.38 -10.70
C GLU A 138 -13.57 -9.89 -10.49
N MET A 139 -12.86 -10.15 -11.59
CA MET A 139 -11.51 -10.72 -11.53
C MET A 139 -10.48 -9.74 -10.95
N LEU A 140 -10.61 -8.44 -11.22
CA LEU A 140 -9.78 -7.41 -10.60
C LEU A 140 -10.03 -7.33 -9.09
N SER A 141 -11.27 -7.46 -8.65
CA SER A 141 -11.63 -7.50 -7.23
C SER A 141 -11.03 -8.72 -6.54
N TRP A 142 -11.14 -9.91 -7.16
CA TRP A 142 -10.51 -11.12 -6.64
C TRP A 142 -8.99 -11.01 -6.57
N PHE A 143 -8.34 -10.48 -7.63
CA PHE A 143 -6.90 -10.28 -7.65
C PHE A 143 -6.44 -9.34 -6.53
N SER A 144 -7.16 -8.24 -6.30
CA SER A 144 -6.90 -7.31 -5.21
C SER A 144 -7.08 -7.97 -3.84
N SER A 145 -8.15 -8.73 -3.64
CA SER A 145 -8.44 -9.44 -2.38
C SER A 145 -7.35 -10.46 -2.04
N VAL A 146 -6.89 -11.21 -3.04
CA VAL A 146 -5.78 -12.18 -2.88
C VAL A 146 -4.47 -11.46 -2.51
N GLY A 147 -4.20 -10.29 -3.11
CA GLY A 147 -3.06 -9.45 -2.75
C GLY A 147 -3.13 -8.94 -1.30
N ILE A 148 -4.32 -8.53 -0.86
CA ILE A 148 -4.56 -8.10 0.53
C ILE A 148 -4.36 -9.28 1.49
N ALA A 149 -4.85 -10.48 1.15
CA ALA A 149 -4.64 -11.69 1.96
C ALA A 149 -3.14 -12.00 2.12
N GLY A 150 -2.33 -11.84 1.06
CA GLY A 150 -0.87 -11.97 1.16
C GLY A 150 -0.26 -10.96 2.13
N THR A 151 -0.69 -9.71 2.09
CA THR A 151 -0.22 -8.67 3.03
C THR A 151 -0.66 -8.95 4.46
N LEU A 152 -1.92 -9.37 4.64
CA LEU A 152 -2.52 -9.66 5.94
C LEU A 152 -1.81 -10.79 6.67
N LEU A 153 -1.42 -11.84 5.94
CA LEU A 153 -0.70 -12.98 6.51
C LEU A 153 0.80 -12.70 6.66
N GLY A 154 1.40 -11.97 5.73
CA GLY A 154 2.84 -11.73 5.70
C GLY A 154 3.36 -10.98 6.92
N ALA A 155 2.69 -9.94 7.35
CA ALA A 155 3.17 -9.10 8.46
C ALA A 155 3.18 -9.85 9.82
N PRO A 156 2.09 -10.49 10.30
CA PRO A 156 2.12 -11.25 11.54
C PRO A 156 3.06 -12.46 11.47
N ILE A 157 3.13 -13.15 10.32
CA ILE A 157 4.05 -14.27 10.13
C ILE A 157 5.51 -13.81 10.18
N GLY A 158 5.84 -12.65 9.59
CA GLY A 158 7.17 -12.05 9.69
C GLY A 158 7.57 -11.74 11.13
N GLY A 159 6.67 -11.13 11.90
CA GLY A 159 6.85 -10.89 13.32
C GLY A 159 7.00 -12.18 14.14
N TYR A 160 6.17 -13.18 13.87
CA TYR A 160 6.23 -14.48 14.53
C TYR A 160 7.53 -15.23 14.24
N LEU A 161 7.95 -15.28 12.98
CA LEU A 161 9.23 -15.90 12.61
C LEU A 161 10.40 -15.19 13.29
N LEU A 162 10.39 -13.85 13.32
CA LEU A 162 11.45 -13.10 13.99
C LEU A 162 11.48 -13.38 15.49
N PHE A 163 10.32 -13.52 16.13
CA PHE A 163 10.21 -13.92 17.53
C PHE A 163 10.74 -15.34 17.78
N LEU A 164 10.37 -16.32 16.94
CA LEU A 164 10.87 -17.70 17.07
C LEU A 164 12.39 -17.80 16.91
N LEU A 165 12.98 -16.99 16.03
CA LEU A 165 14.41 -17.04 15.70
C LEU A 165 15.30 -16.22 16.64
N GLY A 166 14.76 -15.23 17.31
CA GLY A 166 15.53 -14.27 18.13
C GLY A 166 15.02 -14.05 19.54
N GLY A 167 13.84 -14.58 19.89
CA GLY A 167 13.22 -14.33 21.18
C GLY A 167 12.98 -12.84 21.43
N GLU A 168 13.30 -12.37 22.63
CA GLU A 168 13.16 -10.96 22.99
C GLU A 168 14.28 -10.07 22.41
N GLN A 169 15.43 -10.67 22.03
CA GLN A 169 16.59 -9.98 21.48
C GLN A 169 16.99 -10.54 20.12
N ALA A 170 16.23 -10.16 19.09
CA ALA A 170 16.52 -10.59 17.73
C ALA A 170 17.85 -9.99 17.23
N GLY A 171 18.86 -10.85 17.02
CA GLY A 171 20.13 -10.46 16.40
C GLY A 171 20.01 -10.31 14.87
N LEU A 172 21.01 -9.72 14.24
CA LEU A 172 21.03 -9.51 12.78
C LEU A 172 20.77 -10.80 11.97
N ASN A 173 21.21 -11.94 12.46
CA ASN A 173 21.00 -13.22 11.78
C ASN A 173 19.53 -13.66 11.79
N SER A 174 18.77 -13.34 12.84
CA SER A 174 17.32 -13.60 12.89
C SER A 174 16.58 -12.82 11.80
N TYR A 175 16.92 -11.53 11.63
CA TYR A 175 16.38 -10.71 10.54
C TYR A 175 16.74 -11.29 9.17
N ARG A 176 18.00 -11.66 8.97
CA ARG A 176 18.48 -12.27 7.71
C ARG A 176 17.70 -13.54 7.38
N THR A 177 17.40 -14.39 8.37
CA THR A 177 16.59 -15.60 8.14
C THR A 177 15.17 -15.26 7.70
N VAL A 178 14.52 -14.23 8.27
CA VAL A 178 13.19 -13.78 7.81
C VAL A 178 13.28 -13.22 6.38
N PHE A 179 14.31 -12.44 6.06
CA PHE A 179 14.55 -11.95 4.69
C PHE A 179 14.82 -13.10 3.72
N LEU A 180 15.48 -14.18 4.15
CA LEU A 180 15.66 -15.38 3.33
C LEU A 180 14.30 -16.06 3.03
N CYS A 181 13.42 -16.20 4.02
CA CYS A 181 12.06 -16.71 3.79
C CYS A 181 11.28 -15.84 2.79
N SER A 182 11.40 -14.51 2.91
CA SER A 182 10.83 -13.56 1.95
C SER A 182 11.43 -13.76 0.55
N ALA A 183 12.76 -13.91 0.45
CA ALA A 183 13.46 -14.13 -0.80
C ALA A 183 13.03 -15.43 -1.49
N LEU A 184 12.93 -16.53 -0.75
CA LEU A 184 12.47 -17.81 -1.28
C LEU A 184 11.01 -17.73 -1.78
N THR A 185 10.16 -17.03 -1.04
CA THR A 185 8.76 -16.82 -1.46
C THR A 185 8.67 -15.94 -2.71
N GLY A 186 9.47 -14.88 -2.78
CA GLY A 186 9.57 -14.02 -3.96
C GLY A 186 10.15 -14.77 -5.18
N ALA A 187 11.16 -15.61 -4.97
CA ALA A 187 11.72 -16.48 -6.00
C ALA A 187 10.69 -17.51 -6.51
N ALA A 188 9.85 -18.05 -5.63
CA ALA A 188 8.75 -18.94 -6.02
C ALA A 188 7.72 -18.19 -6.92
N ALA A 189 7.38 -16.94 -6.58
CA ALA A 189 6.52 -16.12 -7.43
C ALA A 189 7.14 -15.86 -8.81
N LEU A 190 8.44 -15.54 -8.87
CA LEU A 190 9.19 -15.37 -10.12
C LEU A 190 9.21 -16.65 -10.94
N THR A 191 9.55 -17.78 -10.33
CA THR A 191 9.61 -19.10 -10.97
C THR A 191 8.26 -19.46 -11.58
N LEU A 192 7.18 -19.31 -10.80
CA LEU A 192 5.82 -19.56 -11.28
C LEU A 192 5.47 -18.63 -12.45
N GLY A 193 5.86 -17.35 -12.39
CA GLY A 193 5.70 -16.38 -13.47
C GLY A 193 6.45 -16.75 -14.75
N LEU A 194 7.69 -17.21 -14.64
CA LEU A 194 8.50 -17.63 -15.79
C LEU A 194 7.91 -18.83 -16.53
N PHE A 195 7.36 -19.81 -15.78
CA PHE A 195 6.77 -21.01 -16.38
C PHE A 195 5.38 -20.80 -16.96
N THR A 196 4.57 -19.91 -16.39
CA THR A 196 3.16 -19.79 -16.76
C THR A 196 2.85 -18.66 -17.74
N LEU A 197 3.65 -17.62 -17.73
CA LEU A 197 3.47 -16.49 -18.65
C LEU A 197 4.15 -16.73 -19.99
N ARG A 198 3.95 -17.91 -20.59
CA ARG A 198 4.75 -18.36 -21.75
C ARG A 198 4.40 -17.72 -23.09
N ASN A 199 3.17 -17.24 -23.34
CA ASN A 199 2.79 -16.72 -24.67
C ASN A 199 1.78 -15.57 -24.58
N GLY A 200 1.93 -14.55 -25.40
CA GLY A 200 0.88 -13.54 -25.61
C GLY A 200 1.27 -12.07 -25.55
N ASP A 201 2.54 -11.72 -25.76
CA ASP A 201 2.91 -10.30 -25.95
C ASP A 201 2.49 -9.85 -27.36
N LYS A 202 1.26 -9.38 -27.49
CA LYS A 202 0.95 -8.41 -28.55
C LYS A 202 1.15 -7.03 -27.94
N PRO A 203 2.07 -6.20 -28.44
CA PRO A 203 2.10 -4.78 -28.09
C PRO A 203 0.71 -4.23 -28.35
N ALA A 204 0.16 -3.45 -27.41
CA ALA A 204 -1.13 -2.82 -27.66
C ALA A 204 -0.96 -1.85 -28.83
N GLU A 205 -1.64 -2.13 -29.94
CA GLU A 205 -1.78 -1.17 -31.04
C GLU A 205 -2.42 0.10 -30.49
N GLY A 206 -1.71 1.20 -30.45
CA GLY A 206 -2.27 2.44 -29.95
C GLY A 206 -1.23 3.51 -29.64
N LYS A 207 -1.66 4.56 -29.00
CA LYS A 207 -1.01 5.84 -28.77
C LYS A 207 0.45 5.73 -28.31
N ASN A 208 1.32 6.53 -28.92
CA ASN A 208 2.71 6.68 -28.54
C ASN A 208 2.86 7.07 -27.05
N LEU A 209 3.93 6.63 -26.39
CA LEU A 209 4.22 6.91 -24.97
C LEU A 209 4.08 8.41 -24.64
N ALA A 210 4.58 9.29 -25.51
CA ALA A 210 4.46 10.73 -25.36
C ALA A 210 3.00 11.23 -25.31
N GLN A 211 2.12 10.66 -26.13
CA GLN A 211 0.69 11.00 -26.14
C GLN A 211 0.00 10.53 -24.85
N ARG A 212 0.38 9.35 -24.33
CA ARG A 212 -0.16 8.85 -23.05
C ARG A 212 0.26 9.69 -21.86
N ILE A 213 1.53 10.09 -21.82
CA ILE A 213 2.05 11.02 -20.82
C ILE A 213 1.32 12.36 -20.92
N HIS A 214 1.15 12.90 -22.11
CA HIS A 214 0.46 14.17 -22.33
C HIS A 214 -1.01 14.11 -21.85
N LEU A 215 -1.75 13.07 -22.22
CA LEU A 215 -3.14 12.89 -21.78
C LEU A 215 -3.24 12.73 -20.24
N PHE A 216 -2.29 12.03 -19.63
CA PHE A 216 -2.25 11.88 -18.19
C PHE A 216 -1.94 13.19 -17.48
N THR A 217 -0.92 13.93 -17.94
CA THR A 217 -0.57 15.24 -17.36
C THR A 217 -1.67 16.27 -17.53
N GLN A 218 -2.36 16.27 -18.69
CA GLN A 218 -3.55 17.09 -18.91
C GLN A 218 -4.67 16.70 -17.93
N GLY A 219 -4.95 15.42 -17.77
CA GLY A 219 -5.94 14.92 -16.82
C GLY A 219 -5.62 15.31 -15.38
N ILE A 220 -4.35 15.20 -14.95
CA ILE A 220 -3.91 15.68 -13.62
C ILE A 220 -4.18 17.17 -13.48
N ARG A 221 -3.80 17.98 -14.47
CA ARG A 221 -3.98 19.44 -14.43
C ARG A 221 -5.45 19.82 -14.27
N GLU A 222 -6.36 19.16 -14.99
CA GLU A 222 -7.79 19.40 -14.90
C GLU A 222 -8.36 18.98 -13.53
N VAL A 223 -7.90 17.87 -12.98
CA VAL A 223 -8.32 17.36 -11.66
C VAL A 223 -7.82 18.22 -10.51
N VAL A 224 -6.54 18.63 -10.57
CA VAL A 224 -5.93 19.52 -9.55
C VAL A 224 -6.55 20.91 -9.58
N ALA A 225 -7.13 21.34 -10.72
CA ALA A 225 -7.86 22.59 -10.82
C ALA A 225 -9.21 22.58 -10.05
N ASP A 226 -9.82 21.43 -9.81
CA ASP A 226 -11.02 21.33 -8.97
C ASP A 226 -10.61 21.25 -7.48
N ARG A 227 -10.82 22.37 -6.78
CA ARG A 227 -10.49 22.50 -5.34
C ARG A 227 -11.17 21.43 -4.47
N ARG A 228 -12.35 20.95 -4.85
CA ARG A 228 -13.10 19.93 -4.10
C ARG A 228 -12.41 18.57 -4.22
N VAL A 229 -12.01 18.21 -5.44
CA VAL A 229 -11.27 16.96 -5.70
C VAL A 229 -9.91 16.99 -5.01
N LEU A 230 -9.18 18.10 -5.15
CA LEU A 230 -7.88 18.27 -4.52
C LEU A 230 -7.98 18.18 -2.99
N MET A 231 -8.95 18.88 -2.38
CA MET A 231 -9.13 18.88 -0.93
C MET A 231 -9.53 17.50 -0.40
N THR A 232 -10.48 16.81 -1.08
CA THR A 232 -10.87 15.45 -0.71
C THR A 232 -9.71 14.47 -0.82
N SER A 233 -8.91 14.56 -1.89
CA SER A 233 -7.70 13.74 -2.05
C SER A 233 -6.64 14.06 -1.00
N SER A 234 -6.55 15.32 -0.57
CA SER A 234 -5.61 15.74 0.49
C SER A 234 -6.02 15.17 1.86
N MET A 235 -7.32 15.03 2.16
CA MET A 235 -7.76 14.33 3.38
C MET A 235 -7.24 12.90 3.42
N GLU A 236 -7.34 12.17 2.30
CA GLU A 236 -6.78 10.83 2.15
C GLU A 236 -5.26 10.84 2.29
N GLY A 237 -4.55 11.78 1.65
CA GLY A 237 -3.10 11.91 1.76
C GLY A 237 -2.64 12.17 3.20
N ILE A 238 -3.30 13.06 3.94
CA ILE A 238 -2.99 13.38 5.33
C ILE A 238 -3.27 12.17 6.24
N GLN A 239 -4.40 11.45 6.01
CA GLN A 239 -4.67 10.21 6.73
C GLN A 239 -3.58 9.17 6.46
N ASN A 240 -3.17 8.98 5.21
CA ASN A 240 -2.11 8.04 4.84
C ASN A 240 -0.73 8.46 5.36
N MET A 241 -0.50 9.74 5.60
CA MET A 241 0.69 10.19 6.31
C MET A 241 0.76 9.60 7.73
N SER A 242 -0.35 9.60 8.47
CA SER A 242 -0.41 8.95 9.78
C SER A 242 -0.27 7.43 9.71
N MET A 243 -0.85 6.81 8.67
CA MET A 243 -0.71 5.36 8.41
C MET A 243 0.76 4.97 8.16
N GLY A 244 1.46 5.69 7.28
CA GLY A 244 2.88 5.46 7.00
C GLY A 244 3.77 5.69 8.23
N ALA A 245 3.43 6.69 9.06
CA ALA A 245 4.11 6.94 10.33
C ALA A 245 3.92 5.77 11.30
N LEU A 246 2.70 5.26 11.48
CA LEU A 246 2.45 4.06 12.29
C LEU A 246 3.19 2.84 11.76
N GLU A 247 3.22 2.65 10.44
CA GLU A 247 3.95 1.54 9.83
C GLU A 247 5.42 1.54 10.23
N ALA A 248 6.06 2.71 10.29
CA ALA A 248 7.46 2.83 10.64
C ALA A 248 7.71 2.76 12.16
N PHE A 249 6.90 3.46 12.95
CA PHE A 249 7.23 3.75 14.34
C PHE A 249 6.47 2.93 15.36
N LEU A 250 5.29 2.39 15.05
CA LEU A 250 4.54 1.55 15.98
C LEU A 250 5.32 0.28 16.39
N PRO A 251 5.95 -0.49 15.47
CA PRO A 251 6.73 -1.65 15.86
C PRO A 251 7.95 -1.29 16.72
N VAL A 252 8.64 -0.21 16.36
CA VAL A 252 9.82 0.25 17.12
C VAL A 252 9.41 0.74 18.50
N TYR A 253 8.34 1.54 18.60
CA TYR A 253 7.79 1.98 19.88
C TYR A 253 7.34 0.80 20.74
N ALA A 254 6.59 -0.14 20.17
CA ALA A 254 6.07 -1.30 20.87
C ALA A 254 7.20 -2.14 21.51
N VAL A 255 8.29 -2.37 20.76
CA VAL A 255 9.40 -3.18 21.24
C VAL A 255 10.33 -2.38 22.15
N SER A 256 10.73 -1.16 21.78
CA SER A 256 11.79 -0.42 22.50
C SER A 256 11.27 0.40 23.69
N MET A 257 10.02 0.85 23.66
CA MET A 257 9.44 1.74 24.68
C MET A 257 8.33 1.06 25.50
N ALA A 258 7.45 0.28 24.84
CA ALA A 258 6.37 -0.41 25.55
C ALA A 258 6.78 -1.78 26.10
N GLY A 259 7.99 -2.29 25.77
CA GLY A 259 8.50 -3.57 26.27
C GLY A 259 7.77 -4.79 25.70
N LEU A 260 7.07 -4.64 24.59
CA LEU A 260 6.37 -5.74 23.91
C LEU A 260 7.35 -6.54 23.06
N ASN A 261 7.02 -7.82 22.83
CA ASN A 261 7.81 -8.62 21.91
C ASN A 261 7.42 -8.34 20.43
N VAL A 262 8.28 -8.79 19.50
CA VAL A 262 8.12 -8.54 18.07
C VAL A 262 6.84 -9.15 17.50
N PHE A 263 6.41 -10.31 18.04
CA PHE A 263 5.17 -10.96 17.63
C PHE A 263 3.94 -10.11 18.02
N GLN A 264 3.92 -9.57 19.22
CA GLN A 264 2.87 -8.66 19.68
C GLN A 264 2.80 -7.40 18.81
N ALA A 265 3.95 -6.80 18.46
CA ALA A 265 4.01 -5.68 17.53
C ALA A 265 3.43 -6.04 16.14
N GLY A 266 3.73 -7.23 15.64
CA GLY A 266 3.16 -7.75 14.40
C GLY A 266 1.64 -8.00 14.47
N LEU A 267 1.14 -8.46 15.63
CA LEU A 267 -0.30 -8.66 15.85
C LEU A 267 -1.07 -7.35 15.89
N ILE A 268 -0.56 -6.32 16.58
CA ILE A 268 -1.20 -4.98 16.62
C ILE A 268 -1.39 -4.48 15.18
N TRP A 269 -0.36 -4.57 14.35
CA TRP A 269 -0.42 -4.19 12.95
C TRP A 269 -1.38 -5.07 12.14
N GLY A 270 -1.32 -6.39 12.33
CA GLY A 270 -2.18 -7.34 11.65
C GLY A 270 -3.67 -7.10 11.94
N VAL A 271 -4.04 -6.89 13.19
CA VAL A 271 -5.42 -6.62 13.60
C VAL A 271 -5.93 -5.31 13.02
N GLN A 272 -5.11 -4.26 13.00
CA GLN A 272 -5.46 -2.99 12.34
C GLN A 272 -5.83 -3.21 10.87
N ILE A 273 -5.02 -3.95 10.10
CA ILE A 273 -5.30 -4.27 8.68
C ILE A 273 -6.58 -5.09 8.53
N VAL A 274 -6.82 -6.08 9.42
CA VAL A 274 -8.05 -6.90 9.41
C VAL A 274 -9.28 -6.02 9.57
N VAL A 275 -9.27 -5.13 10.57
CA VAL A 275 -10.38 -4.22 10.83
C VAL A 275 -10.63 -3.32 9.62
N THR A 276 -9.58 -2.71 9.07
CA THR A 276 -9.69 -1.88 7.87
C THR A 276 -10.28 -2.65 6.70
N PHE A 277 -9.81 -3.88 6.45
CA PHE A 277 -10.27 -4.69 5.34
C PHE A 277 -11.76 -5.06 5.46
N ILE A 278 -12.19 -5.49 6.64
CA ILE A 278 -13.59 -5.86 6.90
C ILE A 278 -14.51 -4.62 6.89
N ALA A 279 -14.02 -3.51 7.43
CA ALA A 279 -14.82 -2.29 7.55
C ALA A 279 -15.00 -1.56 6.21
N LYS A 280 -14.03 -1.58 5.28
CA LYS A 280 -14.10 -0.82 4.02
C LYS A 280 -15.38 -1.03 3.22
N PRO A 281 -15.85 -2.26 2.93
CA PRO A 281 -17.10 -2.45 2.18
C PRO A 281 -18.34 -1.97 2.96
N LEU A 282 -18.33 -2.11 4.29
CA LEU A 282 -19.42 -1.68 5.14
C LEU A 282 -19.49 -0.15 5.18
N MET A 283 -18.35 0.50 5.33
CA MET A 283 -18.25 1.97 5.36
C MET A 283 -18.62 2.58 4.02
N GLY A 284 -18.33 1.94 2.90
CA GLY A 284 -18.82 2.35 1.60
C GLY A 284 -20.36 2.43 1.56
N ARG A 285 -21.05 1.39 2.03
CA ARG A 285 -22.53 1.36 2.10
C ARG A 285 -23.10 2.42 3.06
N ILE A 286 -22.46 2.61 4.20
CA ILE A 286 -22.88 3.62 5.18
C ILE A 286 -22.67 5.02 4.61
N SER A 287 -21.57 5.26 3.90
CA SER A 287 -21.24 6.50 3.22
C SER A 287 -22.28 6.88 2.16
N ASP A 288 -22.84 5.90 1.45
CA ASP A 288 -23.93 6.13 0.48
C ASP A 288 -25.23 6.61 1.15
N ARG A 289 -25.46 6.23 2.42
CA ARG A 289 -26.71 6.56 3.15
C ARG A 289 -26.61 7.82 4.01
N TRP A 290 -25.47 8.01 4.68
CA TRP A 290 -25.30 9.07 5.69
C TRP A 290 -24.51 10.27 5.16
N GLY A 291 -24.08 10.19 3.89
CA GLY A 291 -23.27 11.21 3.24
C GLY A 291 -21.75 10.94 3.39
N ARG A 292 -21.00 11.40 2.42
CA ARG A 292 -19.53 11.16 2.34
C ARG A 292 -18.77 12.02 3.35
N ARG A 293 -19.14 13.31 3.48
CA ARG A 293 -18.43 14.28 4.31
C ARG A 293 -18.40 13.93 5.80
N PRO A 294 -19.53 13.60 6.45
CA PRO A 294 -19.54 13.24 7.88
C PRO A 294 -18.63 12.05 8.19
N LEU A 295 -18.60 11.05 7.27
CA LEU A 295 -17.77 9.88 7.46
C LEU A 295 -16.28 10.19 7.31
N ILE A 296 -15.87 11.04 6.35
CA ILE A 296 -14.48 11.50 6.23
C ILE A 296 -14.05 12.20 7.53
N VAL A 297 -14.88 13.12 8.05
CA VAL A 297 -14.59 13.83 9.30
C VAL A 297 -14.49 12.87 10.48
N ALA A 298 -15.46 11.97 10.64
CA ALA A 298 -15.43 10.96 11.70
C ALA A 298 -14.19 10.06 11.59
N GLY A 299 -13.85 9.63 10.38
CA GLY A 299 -12.66 8.81 10.13
C GLY A 299 -11.36 9.53 10.45
N MET A 300 -11.25 10.83 10.13
CA MET A 300 -10.08 11.64 10.51
C MET A 300 -9.91 11.72 12.03
N LEU A 301 -10.99 11.89 12.79
CA LEU A 301 -10.96 11.90 14.26
C LEU A 301 -10.62 10.51 14.81
N LEU A 302 -11.22 9.44 14.23
CA LEU A 302 -10.91 8.06 14.59
C LEU A 302 -9.47 7.65 14.25
N CYS A 303 -8.78 8.38 13.38
CA CYS A 303 -7.35 8.23 13.15
C CYS A 303 -6.52 9.12 14.10
N ALA A 304 -6.91 10.39 14.25
CA ALA A 304 -6.14 11.39 15.00
C ALA A 304 -6.02 11.04 16.48
N VAL A 305 -7.13 10.68 17.14
CA VAL A 305 -7.13 10.39 18.58
C VAL A 305 -6.30 9.15 18.93
N PRO A 306 -6.51 7.97 18.30
CA PRO A 306 -5.66 6.80 18.51
C PRO A 306 -4.19 7.07 18.22
N PHE A 307 -3.89 7.77 17.14
CA PHE A 307 -2.53 8.11 16.77
C PHE A 307 -1.81 8.92 17.87
N ALA A 308 -2.47 9.94 18.41
CA ALA A 308 -1.92 10.74 19.50
C ALA A 308 -1.73 9.93 20.79
N LEU A 309 -2.55 8.91 21.04
CA LEU A 309 -2.49 8.09 22.25
C LEU A 309 -1.37 7.06 22.24
N VAL A 310 -0.95 6.55 21.08
CA VAL A 310 0.08 5.49 20.96
C VAL A 310 1.30 5.74 21.85
N PRO A 311 1.94 6.93 21.86
CA PRO A 311 3.17 7.16 22.65
C PRO A 311 2.96 7.18 24.17
N HIS A 312 1.75 7.08 24.66
CA HIS A 312 1.39 7.09 26.06
C HIS A 312 0.92 5.74 26.58
N LEU A 313 0.94 4.70 25.73
CA LEU A 313 0.39 3.39 26.02
C LEU A 313 1.49 2.33 25.97
N THR A 314 1.52 1.45 26.96
CA THR A 314 2.49 0.34 27.05
C THR A 314 1.81 -1.03 27.07
N ASP A 315 0.50 -1.07 27.40
CA ASP A 315 -0.25 -2.32 27.45
C ASP A 315 -0.58 -2.84 26.04
N PHE A 316 -0.34 -4.12 25.83
CA PHE A 316 -0.56 -4.78 24.53
C PHE A 316 -2.02 -4.72 24.06
N VAL A 317 -2.97 -5.02 24.98
CA VAL A 317 -4.39 -5.07 24.64
C VAL A 317 -4.92 -3.68 24.32
N VAL A 318 -4.50 -2.67 25.08
CA VAL A 318 -4.87 -1.27 24.83
C VAL A 318 -4.31 -0.77 23.51
N LEU A 319 -3.04 -1.07 23.19
CA LEU A 319 -2.44 -0.73 21.90
C LEU A 319 -3.14 -1.43 20.74
N MET A 320 -3.55 -2.69 20.93
CA MET A 320 -4.31 -3.44 19.93
C MET A 320 -5.69 -2.80 19.69
N LEU A 321 -6.41 -2.42 20.74
CA LEU A 321 -7.71 -1.73 20.64
C LEU A 321 -7.57 -0.37 19.94
N VAL A 322 -6.54 0.39 20.28
CA VAL A 322 -6.22 1.67 19.63
C VAL A 322 -5.90 1.48 18.16
N GLY A 323 -5.15 0.42 17.81
CA GLY A 323 -4.90 0.02 16.42
C GLY A 323 -6.19 -0.36 15.66
N MET A 324 -7.13 -1.07 16.31
CA MET A 324 -8.43 -1.39 15.72
C MET A 324 -9.26 -0.13 15.43
N VAL A 325 -9.30 0.82 16.37
CA VAL A 325 -10.02 2.10 16.18
C VAL A 325 -9.38 2.92 15.06
N PHE A 326 -8.05 2.96 14.98
CA PHE A 326 -7.34 3.59 13.87
C PHE A 326 -7.68 2.94 12.53
N GLY A 327 -7.68 1.60 12.45
CA GLY A 327 -8.04 0.86 11.24
C GLY A 327 -9.49 1.09 10.79
N LEU A 328 -10.41 1.24 11.76
CA LEU A 328 -11.78 1.65 11.46
C LEU A 328 -11.82 3.06 10.87
N GLY A 329 -11.11 4.02 11.46
CA GLY A 329 -10.97 5.39 10.94
C GLY A 329 -10.42 5.43 9.53
N GLU A 330 -9.37 4.64 9.23
CA GLU A 330 -8.83 4.47 7.88
C GLU A 330 -9.91 4.00 6.89
N ALA A 331 -10.71 3.00 7.28
CA ALA A 331 -11.78 2.50 6.42
C ALA A 331 -12.83 3.57 6.10
N PHE A 332 -13.18 4.42 7.08
CA PHE A 332 -14.08 5.57 6.91
C PHE A 332 -13.53 6.56 5.90
N VAL A 333 -12.28 7.00 6.08
CA VAL A 333 -11.67 8.01 5.19
C VAL A 333 -11.53 7.44 3.80
N THR A 334 -10.86 6.30 3.63
CA THR A 334 -10.51 5.75 2.30
C THR A 334 -11.75 5.46 1.46
N SER A 335 -12.78 4.79 2.05
CA SER A 335 -13.99 4.44 1.30
C SER A 335 -14.78 5.68 0.89
N SER A 336 -14.92 6.66 1.81
CA SER A 336 -15.71 7.85 1.56
C SER A 336 -15.01 8.87 0.66
N SER A 337 -13.68 9.04 0.81
CA SER A 337 -12.89 9.95 -0.04
C SER A 337 -12.84 9.50 -1.48
N ALA A 338 -12.59 8.19 -1.72
CA ALA A 338 -12.58 7.64 -3.07
C ALA A 338 -13.94 7.82 -3.77
N ALA A 339 -15.03 7.56 -3.05
CA ALA A 339 -16.39 7.74 -3.56
C ALA A 339 -16.71 9.22 -3.83
N LEU A 340 -16.32 10.13 -2.92
CA LEU A 340 -16.58 11.56 -3.08
C LEU A 340 -15.80 12.17 -4.27
N VAL A 341 -14.56 11.74 -4.49
CA VAL A 341 -13.78 12.10 -5.67
C VAL A 341 -14.46 11.59 -6.95
N ALA A 342 -14.98 10.35 -6.93
CA ALA A 342 -15.73 9.80 -8.05
C ALA A 342 -17.01 10.61 -8.35
N ASP A 343 -17.73 11.05 -7.31
CA ASP A 343 -18.97 11.85 -7.44
C ASP A 343 -18.69 13.24 -8.06
N PHE A 344 -17.54 13.87 -7.79
CA PHE A 344 -17.18 15.16 -8.38
C PHE A 344 -16.69 15.06 -9.81
N CYS A 345 -16.30 13.88 -10.27
CA CYS A 345 -15.66 13.72 -11.57
C CYS A 345 -16.66 13.34 -12.66
N LYS A 346 -16.55 14.01 -13.82
CA LYS A 346 -17.24 13.57 -15.03
C LYS A 346 -16.68 12.21 -15.47
N ALA A 347 -17.52 11.32 -16.00
CA ALA A 347 -17.12 9.98 -16.45
C ALA A 347 -15.87 9.98 -17.36
N ARG A 348 -15.68 11.02 -18.20
CA ARG A 348 -14.53 11.19 -19.09
C ARG A 348 -13.20 11.36 -18.33
N HIS A 349 -13.20 11.92 -17.13
CA HIS A 349 -11.99 12.25 -16.35
C HIS A 349 -11.79 11.35 -15.14
N TYR A 350 -12.65 10.33 -14.95
CA TYR A 350 -12.60 9.41 -13.81
C TYR A 350 -11.22 8.77 -13.61
N GLY A 351 -10.60 8.28 -14.69
CA GLY A 351 -9.26 7.66 -14.60
C GLY A 351 -8.16 8.62 -14.14
N ALA A 352 -8.21 9.88 -14.61
CA ALA A 352 -7.25 10.91 -14.20
C ALA A 352 -7.46 11.32 -12.73
N ALA A 353 -8.72 11.44 -12.30
CA ALA A 353 -9.07 11.77 -10.93
C ALA A 353 -8.61 10.70 -9.94
N MET A 354 -8.91 9.42 -10.23
CA MET A 354 -8.46 8.31 -9.40
C MET A 354 -6.94 8.11 -9.43
N GLY A 355 -6.30 8.44 -10.54
CA GLY A 355 -4.83 8.47 -10.64
C GLY A 355 -4.20 9.56 -9.77
N THR A 356 -4.76 10.77 -9.78
CA THR A 356 -4.32 11.88 -8.91
C THR A 356 -4.58 11.55 -7.44
N PHE A 357 -5.77 11.04 -7.12
CA PHE A 357 -6.12 10.57 -5.77
C PHE A 357 -5.11 9.54 -5.26
N GLY A 358 -4.79 8.51 -6.07
CA GLY A 358 -3.80 7.49 -5.71
C GLY A 358 -2.37 8.05 -5.58
N THR A 359 -2.01 9.07 -6.35
CA THR A 359 -0.71 9.74 -6.22
C THR A 359 -0.61 10.52 -4.91
N ILE A 360 -1.67 11.27 -4.55
CA ILE A 360 -1.72 12.01 -3.28
C ILE A 360 -1.70 11.03 -2.09
N PHE A 361 -2.40 9.90 -2.20
CA PHE A 361 -2.32 8.80 -1.25
C PHE A 361 -0.86 8.33 -1.06
N ASP A 362 -0.17 7.97 -2.14
CA ASP A 362 1.22 7.49 -2.09
C ASP A 362 2.18 8.55 -1.53
N VAL A 363 1.97 9.84 -1.88
CA VAL A 363 2.77 10.97 -1.34
C VAL A 363 2.59 11.08 0.18
N GLY A 364 1.36 11.03 0.67
CA GLY A 364 1.08 11.02 2.10
C GLY A 364 1.76 9.84 2.80
N HIS A 365 1.57 8.64 2.25
CA HIS A 365 2.15 7.41 2.80
C HIS A 365 3.69 7.42 2.83
N ALA A 366 4.34 8.02 1.83
CA ALA A 366 5.80 8.18 1.81
C ALA A 366 6.29 9.27 2.77
N ALA A 367 5.57 10.40 2.83
CA ALA A 367 5.91 11.52 3.70
C ALA A 367 5.77 11.17 5.18
N GLY A 368 4.81 10.32 5.54
CA GLY A 368 4.52 9.91 6.90
C GLY A 368 5.74 9.45 7.69
N PRO A 369 6.38 8.35 7.29
CA PRO A 369 7.55 7.84 8.00
C PRO A 369 8.73 8.82 7.96
N ILE A 370 8.95 9.53 6.85
CA ILE A 370 10.08 10.45 6.68
C ILE A 370 9.92 11.66 7.62
N VAL A 371 8.76 12.34 7.56
CA VAL A 371 8.49 13.53 8.39
C VAL A 371 8.41 13.16 9.86
N THR A 372 7.67 12.08 10.19
CA THR A 372 7.55 11.65 11.59
C THR A 372 8.91 11.20 12.15
N GLY A 373 9.78 10.60 11.32
CA GLY A 373 11.14 10.24 11.72
C GLY A 373 11.97 11.44 12.14
N LEU A 374 11.93 12.52 11.38
CA LEU A 374 12.58 13.79 11.71
C LEU A 374 12.00 14.42 12.99
N LEU A 375 10.67 14.37 13.14
CA LEU A 375 9.99 14.89 14.34
C LEU A 375 10.33 14.05 15.58
N VAL A 376 10.36 12.71 15.48
CA VAL A 376 10.72 11.83 16.59
C VAL A 376 12.17 12.04 17.00
N ALA A 377 13.09 12.21 16.04
CA ALA A 377 14.51 12.48 16.33
C ALA A 377 14.72 13.80 17.06
N SER A 378 13.93 14.84 16.74
CA SER A 378 14.10 16.18 17.32
C SER A 378 13.27 16.44 18.58
N LEU A 379 12.06 15.86 18.67
CA LEU A 379 11.07 16.21 19.71
C LEU A 379 10.60 14.99 20.53
N GLY A 380 11.00 13.77 20.15
CA GLY A 380 10.52 12.52 20.74
C GLY A 380 9.16 12.07 20.25
N TYR A 381 8.76 10.85 20.63
CA TYR A 381 7.51 10.20 20.15
C TYR A 381 6.25 10.99 20.47
N GLY A 382 6.10 11.46 21.73
CA GLY A 382 4.89 12.17 22.18
C GLY A 382 4.58 13.41 21.35
N ALA A 383 5.57 14.31 21.20
CA ALA A 383 5.40 15.54 20.43
C ALA A 383 5.24 15.27 18.92
N ALA A 384 6.00 14.33 18.36
CA ALA A 384 5.90 13.97 16.94
C ALA A 384 4.51 13.46 16.59
N PHE A 385 3.97 12.55 17.36
CA PHE A 385 2.63 11.98 17.13
C PHE A 385 1.53 13.03 17.39
N ALA A 386 1.69 13.91 18.40
CA ALA A 386 0.78 15.01 18.64
C ALA A 386 0.72 16.00 17.45
N ILE A 387 1.87 16.34 16.84
CA ILE A 387 1.94 17.22 15.67
C ILE A 387 1.19 16.60 14.47
N VAL A 388 1.44 15.34 14.17
CA VAL A 388 0.74 14.66 13.06
C VAL A 388 -0.76 14.52 13.35
N SER A 389 -1.15 14.22 14.59
CA SER A 389 -2.55 14.19 15.01
C SER A 389 -3.21 15.57 14.89
N THR A 390 -2.50 16.63 15.26
CA THR A 390 -2.99 18.01 15.08
C THR A 390 -3.19 18.34 13.60
N LEU A 391 -2.31 17.88 12.71
CA LEU A 391 -2.49 18.05 11.26
C LEU A 391 -3.76 17.37 10.76
N LEU A 392 -4.03 16.13 11.22
CA LEU A 392 -5.28 15.42 10.93
C LEU A 392 -6.50 16.25 11.35
N CYS A 393 -6.52 16.75 12.58
CA CYS A 393 -7.62 17.58 13.10
C CYS A 393 -7.74 18.92 12.37
N ALA A 394 -6.61 19.61 12.13
CA ALA A 394 -6.58 20.92 11.48
C ALA A 394 -7.04 20.88 10.01
N SER A 395 -6.91 19.74 9.34
CA SER A 395 -7.41 19.57 7.98
C SER A 395 -8.95 19.54 7.89
N ILE A 396 -9.64 19.17 8.98
CA ILE A 396 -11.11 19.05 9.01
C ILE A 396 -11.84 20.37 8.74
N PRO A 397 -11.56 21.48 9.43
CA PRO A 397 -12.24 22.75 9.15
C PRO A 397 -12.02 23.22 7.70
N LEU A 398 -10.79 23.07 7.18
CA LEU A 398 -10.48 23.42 5.79
C LEU A 398 -11.27 22.57 4.79
N PHE A 399 -11.38 21.29 5.05
CA PHE A 399 -12.22 20.38 4.25
C PHE A 399 -13.69 20.79 4.27
N LEU A 400 -14.24 21.04 5.46
CA LEU A 400 -15.65 21.44 5.63
C LEU A 400 -15.97 22.79 4.96
N TYR A 401 -15.00 23.72 4.93
CA TYR A 401 -15.14 24.99 4.26
C TYR A 401 -15.10 24.84 2.73
N THR A 402 -14.20 24.00 2.22
CA THR A 402 -13.94 23.88 0.76
C THR A 402 -14.94 22.97 0.07
N VAL A 403 -15.31 21.88 0.73
CA VAL A 403 -16.20 20.86 0.18
C VAL A 403 -17.59 21.03 0.80
N ARG A 404 -18.45 21.81 0.19
CA ARG A 404 -19.86 21.94 0.58
C ARG A 404 -20.68 20.85 -0.11
N GLU A 405 -21.54 20.15 0.61
CA GLU A 405 -22.54 19.28 -0.01
C GLU A 405 -23.59 20.15 -0.68
N GLU A 406 -23.78 19.98 -1.99
CA GLU A 406 -25.04 20.36 -2.60
C GLU A 406 -26.11 19.40 -2.06
N PRO A 407 -27.27 19.89 -1.60
CA PRO A 407 -28.34 19.01 -1.16
C PRO A 407 -28.61 18.03 -2.30
N GLN A 408 -28.53 16.72 -2.01
CA GLN A 408 -29.03 15.73 -2.95
C GLN A 408 -30.51 16.06 -3.15
N THR A 409 -30.84 16.68 -4.28
CA THR A 409 -32.22 16.74 -4.73
C THR A 409 -32.66 15.30 -4.85
N ALA A 410 -33.45 14.85 -3.89
CA ALA A 410 -34.10 13.55 -3.89
C ALA A 410 -34.86 13.45 -5.22
N ASN A 411 -34.30 12.69 -6.16
CA ASN A 411 -35.09 12.20 -7.27
C ASN A 411 -36.04 11.15 -6.67
N LEU A 412 -37.20 11.65 -6.24
CA LEU A 412 -38.40 10.87 -5.98
C LEU A 412 -38.95 10.29 -7.30
#